data_d0d9757ea894bd1e778737512d93d74e
#
_entry.id   d0d9757ea894bd1e778737512d93d74e
#
_cell.length_a   1.000
_cell.length_b   1.000
_cell.length_c   1.000
_cell.angle_alpha   90.00
_cell.angle_beta   90.00
_cell.angle_gamma   90.00
#
_symmetry.space_group_name_H-M   'P 1'
#
loop_
_entity.id
_entity.type
_entity.pdbx_description
1 polymer ?
#
loop_
_entity_poly.entity_id
_entity_poly.type
_entity_poly.pdbx_seq_one_letter_code
_entity_poly.pdbx_strand_id
1 'polypeptide(L)'
;MKELEKLLKIMDDLRSKCPWDKKQTLSSLKNLTIEETYELTEAIENKNFKNIKEELGDLLLHIVFYSKIASEKNEFDFKDVVNHLCDKLIYRHPHIYGSLVVHTEEEVKLNWENLKSKKTKKSILSGIPQKLPIILKALRAQDKASSLGFDWDSIRSVKSKLEEEIDELNIEINKTNRQKIEDEFGDVMFTLINYSRFLKIDPENSLKKSTNKFIGRFKILEKIVKRKKQKINQLDNKELNMLWNESKKIYDSNEIV
;
A
#
# COMPACT_ATOMS: atom_id res chain seq x y z
N MET A 1 31.07 3.52 -4.06
CA MET A 1 31.29 4.92 -3.54
C MET A 1 31.41 5.92 -4.68
N LYS A 2 32.26 5.70 -5.70
CA LYS A 2 32.42 6.63 -6.84
C LYS A 2 31.10 6.96 -7.58
N GLU A 3 30.22 6.00 -7.76
CA GLU A 3 28.93 6.18 -8.45
C GLU A 3 27.98 7.10 -7.65
N LEU A 4 27.95 6.93 -6.34
CA LEU A 4 27.15 7.78 -5.46
C LEU A 4 27.68 9.21 -5.41
N GLU A 5 28.99 9.38 -5.31
CA GLU A 5 29.65 10.71 -5.38
C GLU A 5 29.35 11.41 -6.71
N LYS A 6 29.36 10.64 -7.81
CA LYS A 6 28.97 11.14 -9.13
C LYS A 6 27.51 11.59 -9.14
N LEU A 7 26.59 10.83 -8.57
CA LEU A 7 25.17 11.18 -8.50
C LEU A 7 24.95 12.46 -7.69
N LEU A 8 25.59 12.60 -6.53
CA LEU A 8 25.52 13.81 -5.71
C LEU A 8 26.01 15.04 -6.46
N LYS A 9 27.15 14.91 -7.18
CA LYS A 9 27.68 15.99 -8.01
C LYS A 9 26.72 16.36 -9.15
N ILE A 10 26.09 15.39 -9.81
CA ILE A 10 25.07 15.65 -10.84
C ILE A 10 23.91 16.44 -10.23
N MET A 11 23.44 16.07 -9.03
CA MET A 11 22.38 16.82 -8.36
C MET A 11 22.78 18.26 -8.04
N ASP A 12 24.01 18.49 -7.61
CA ASP A 12 24.54 19.86 -7.39
C ASP A 12 24.54 20.67 -8.69
N ASP A 13 24.96 20.07 -9.79
CA ASP A 13 24.96 20.69 -11.10
C ASP A 13 23.53 21.02 -11.59
N LEU A 14 22.59 20.09 -11.43
CA LEU A 14 21.18 20.29 -11.78
C LEU A 14 20.56 21.41 -10.94
N ARG A 15 20.73 21.40 -9.63
CA ARG A 15 20.23 22.47 -8.74
C ARG A 15 20.81 23.84 -9.08
N SER A 16 22.06 23.89 -9.53
CA SER A 16 22.73 25.16 -9.85
C SER A 16 22.47 25.66 -11.27
N LYS A 17 22.20 24.77 -12.24
CA LYS A 17 22.20 25.11 -13.67
C LYS A 17 20.85 24.91 -14.35
N CYS A 18 20.07 23.89 -13.98
CA CYS A 18 18.80 23.57 -14.62
C CYS A 18 17.68 24.49 -14.12
N PRO A 19 16.97 25.22 -15.00
CA PRO A 19 15.87 26.11 -14.59
C PRO A 19 14.70 25.42 -13.93
N TRP A 20 14.44 24.14 -14.25
CA TRP A 20 13.38 23.35 -13.66
C TRP A 20 13.78 22.86 -12.25
N ASP A 21 14.96 22.25 -12.12
CA ASP A 21 15.45 21.71 -10.85
C ASP A 21 15.61 22.81 -9.80
N LYS A 22 16.09 24.00 -10.17
CA LYS A 22 16.19 25.17 -9.27
C LYS A 22 14.89 25.56 -8.60
N LYS A 23 13.76 25.36 -9.28
CA LYS A 23 12.44 25.75 -8.77
C LYS A 23 11.80 24.69 -7.87
N GLN A 24 12.35 23.48 -7.85
CA GLN A 24 11.75 22.41 -7.07
C GLN A 24 11.88 22.66 -5.56
N THR A 25 10.84 22.25 -4.86
CA THR A 25 10.71 22.32 -3.40
C THR A 25 10.34 20.95 -2.84
N LEU A 26 10.46 20.74 -1.54
CA LEU A 26 9.98 19.52 -0.89
C LEU A 26 8.49 19.25 -1.21
N SER A 27 7.70 20.33 -1.34
CA SER A 27 6.26 20.22 -1.63
C SER A 27 5.98 19.85 -3.09
N SER A 28 6.74 20.40 -4.05
CA SER A 28 6.52 20.12 -5.47
C SER A 28 6.90 18.69 -5.85
N LEU A 29 7.94 18.14 -5.23
CA LEU A 29 8.40 16.76 -5.49
C LEU A 29 7.55 15.70 -4.81
N LYS A 30 6.75 16.05 -3.79
CA LYS A 30 6.00 15.08 -2.99
C LYS A 30 5.08 14.18 -3.82
N ASN A 31 4.35 14.75 -4.78
CA ASN A 31 3.42 13.99 -5.60
C ASN A 31 4.16 13.09 -6.60
N LEU A 32 5.27 13.57 -7.18
CA LEU A 32 6.13 12.77 -8.04
C LEU A 32 6.69 11.55 -7.30
N THR A 33 7.14 11.72 -6.04
CA THR A 33 7.60 10.59 -5.22
C THR A 33 6.51 9.52 -5.01
N ILE A 34 5.25 9.93 -4.89
CA ILE A 34 4.12 9.00 -4.78
C ILE A 34 3.91 8.26 -6.10
N GLU A 35 4.01 8.98 -7.23
CA GLU A 35 3.92 8.43 -8.59
C GLU A 35 4.97 7.34 -8.80
N GLU A 36 6.27 7.64 -8.60
CA GLU A 36 7.36 6.67 -8.72
C GLU A 36 7.16 5.44 -7.79
N THR A 37 6.56 5.66 -6.61
CA THR A 37 6.26 4.54 -5.70
C THR A 37 5.20 3.62 -6.30
N TYR A 38 4.18 4.14 -6.99
CA TYR A 38 3.17 3.33 -7.67
C TYR A 38 3.74 2.64 -8.90
N GLU A 39 4.59 3.31 -9.68
CA GLU A 39 5.28 2.74 -10.85
C GLU A 39 6.20 1.58 -10.44
N LEU A 40 6.97 1.75 -9.37
CA LEU A 40 7.74 0.65 -8.78
C LEU A 40 6.84 -0.53 -8.36
N THR A 41 5.70 -0.25 -7.74
CA THR A 41 4.76 -1.30 -7.31
C THR A 41 4.23 -2.07 -8.54
N GLU A 42 3.87 -1.38 -9.60
CA GLU A 42 3.41 -2.00 -10.85
C GLU A 42 4.52 -2.82 -11.52
N ALA A 43 5.73 -2.30 -11.56
CA ALA A 43 6.90 -3.01 -12.10
C ALA A 43 7.19 -4.31 -11.33
N ILE A 44 7.05 -4.30 -9.99
CA ILE A 44 7.20 -5.48 -9.13
C ILE A 44 6.09 -6.49 -9.41
N GLU A 45 4.83 -6.07 -9.50
CA GLU A 45 3.68 -6.95 -9.80
C GLU A 45 3.86 -7.65 -11.15
N ASN A 46 4.34 -6.92 -12.16
CA ASN A 46 4.62 -7.42 -13.50
C ASN A 46 5.93 -8.21 -13.60
N LYS A 47 6.70 -8.34 -12.52
CA LYS A 47 8.03 -8.98 -12.47
C LYS A 47 8.98 -8.43 -13.52
N ASN A 48 8.86 -7.16 -13.87
CA ASN A 48 9.67 -6.48 -14.87
C ASN A 48 10.93 -5.87 -14.24
N PHE A 49 12.00 -6.66 -14.16
CA PHE A 49 13.26 -6.24 -13.52
C PHE A 49 13.91 -5.02 -14.19
N LYS A 50 13.65 -4.77 -15.47
CA LYS A 50 14.15 -3.57 -16.15
C LYS A 50 13.50 -2.33 -15.58
N ASN A 51 12.18 -2.32 -15.49
CA ASN A 51 11.42 -1.21 -14.92
C ASN A 51 11.67 -1.09 -13.42
N ILE A 52 11.74 -2.21 -12.65
CA ILE A 52 12.10 -2.16 -11.22
C ILE A 52 13.42 -1.40 -11.00
N LYS A 53 14.42 -1.62 -11.85
CA LYS A 53 15.72 -0.91 -11.77
C LYS A 53 15.55 0.59 -12.07
N GLU A 54 14.70 0.94 -13.03
CA GLU A 54 14.40 2.32 -13.43
C GLU A 54 13.72 3.05 -12.27
N GLU A 55 12.61 2.54 -11.76
CA GLU A 55 11.84 3.16 -10.67
C GLU A 55 12.61 3.25 -9.34
N LEU A 56 13.49 2.27 -9.06
CA LEU A 56 14.42 2.37 -7.92
C LEU A 56 15.42 3.53 -8.12
N GLY A 57 15.81 3.81 -9.35
CA GLY A 57 16.67 4.95 -9.70
C GLY A 57 15.93 6.27 -9.46
N ASP A 58 14.67 6.38 -9.85
CA ASP A 58 13.85 7.58 -9.70
C ASP A 58 13.49 7.86 -8.23
N LEU A 59 13.20 6.82 -7.45
CA LEU A 59 13.08 6.96 -6.00
C LEU A 59 14.40 7.40 -5.33
N LEU A 60 15.54 6.88 -5.79
CA LEU A 60 16.86 7.32 -5.30
C LEU A 60 17.14 8.77 -5.69
N LEU A 61 16.77 9.19 -6.90
CA LEU A 61 16.84 10.58 -7.34
C LEU A 61 16.07 11.49 -6.38
N HIS A 62 14.83 11.13 -6.01
CA HIS A 62 14.02 11.89 -5.07
C HIS A 62 14.67 11.97 -3.67
N ILE A 63 15.26 10.87 -3.16
CA ILE A 63 15.97 10.88 -1.89
C ILE A 63 17.15 11.87 -1.91
N VAL A 64 17.95 11.84 -2.97
CA VAL A 64 19.08 12.76 -3.16
C VAL A 64 18.60 14.19 -3.30
N PHE A 65 17.51 14.42 -4.04
CA PHE A 65 16.96 15.75 -4.27
C PHE A 65 16.41 16.35 -2.98
N TYR A 66 15.64 15.62 -2.19
CA TYR A 66 15.18 16.08 -0.87
C TYR A 66 16.34 16.43 0.06
N SER A 67 17.38 15.58 0.07
CA SER A 67 18.58 15.83 0.87
C SER A 67 19.31 17.09 0.42
N LYS A 68 19.38 17.34 -0.88
CA LYS A 68 19.96 18.55 -1.43
C LYS A 68 19.17 19.80 -1.03
N ILE A 69 17.83 19.77 -1.19
CA ILE A 69 16.98 20.90 -0.77
C ILE A 69 17.08 21.18 0.73
N ALA A 70 17.19 20.12 1.55
CA ALA A 70 17.36 20.26 2.99
C ALA A 70 18.73 20.86 3.35
N SER A 71 19.80 20.45 2.68
CA SER A 71 21.15 20.99 2.92
C SER A 71 21.26 22.49 2.55
N GLU A 72 20.50 22.95 1.56
CA GLU A 72 20.42 24.40 1.20
C GLU A 72 19.78 25.24 2.33
N LYS A 73 19.06 24.57 3.25
CA LYS A 73 18.43 25.19 4.44
C LYS A 73 19.20 24.92 5.73
N ASN A 74 20.36 24.28 5.64
CA ASN A 74 21.18 23.85 6.78
C ASN A 74 20.45 22.93 7.76
N GLU A 75 19.51 22.10 7.27
CA GLU A 75 18.76 21.15 8.10
C GLU A 75 19.48 19.79 8.18
N PHE A 76 19.71 19.14 7.05
CA PHE A 76 20.49 17.89 6.93
C PHE A 76 20.95 17.67 5.49
N ASP A 77 21.93 16.81 5.29
CA ASP A 77 22.40 16.38 3.97
C ASP A 77 22.16 14.89 3.69
N PHE A 78 22.60 14.42 2.54
CA PHE A 78 22.47 13.00 2.17
C PHE A 78 23.26 12.07 3.10
N LYS A 79 24.41 12.50 3.59
CA LYS A 79 25.25 11.71 4.52
C LYS A 79 24.51 11.50 5.83
N ASP A 80 23.82 12.53 6.33
CA ASP A 80 23.00 12.43 7.54
C ASP A 80 21.85 11.44 7.38
N VAL A 81 21.21 11.44 6.21
CA VAL A 81 20.15 10.46 5.89
C VAL A 81 20.69 9.03 5.95
N VAL A 82 21.86 8.78 5.31
CA VAL A 82 22.50 7.46 5.29
C VAL A 82 22.94 7.05 6.70
N ASN A 83 23.62 7.92 7.44
CA ASN A 83 24.08 7.63 8.79
C ASN A 83 22.90 7.31 9.72
N HIS A 84 21.84 8.14 9.67
CA HIS A 84 20.64 7.88 10.47
C HIS A 84 19.99 6.54 10.13
N LEU A 85 19.98 6.16 8.85
CA LEU A 85 19.45 4.85 8.42
C LEU A 85 20.33 3.71 8.95
N CYS A 86 21.66 3.82 8.85
CA CYS A 86 22.60 2.81 9.34
C CYS A 86 22.44 2.60 10.85
N ASP A 87 22.45 3.68 11.63
CA ASP A 87 22.28 3.63 13.09
C ASP A 87 20.95 2.98 13.48
N LYS A 88 19.88 3.34 12.76
CA LYS A 88 18.55 2.78 12.96
C LYS A 88 18.52 1.27 12.66
N LEU A 89 19.16 0.82 11.60
CA LEU A 89 19.22 -0.60 11.23
C LEU A 89 20.05 -1.39 12.25
N ILE A 90 21.22 -0.90 12.64
CA ILE A 90 22.06 -1.54 13.66
C ILE A 90 21.29 -1.66 14.98
N TYR A 91 20.67 -0.57 15.44
CA TYR A 91 19.89 -0.55 16.68
C TYR A 91 18.71 -1.53 16.68
N ARG A 92 18.06 -1.72 15.53
CA ARG A 92 16.87 -2.57 15.41
C ARG A 92 17.17 -4.04 15.11
N HIS A 93 18.44 -4.38 14.85
CA HIS A 93 18.86 -5.76 14.62
C HIS A 93 19.91 -6.20 15.66
N PRO A 94 19.58 -6.16 16.98
CA PRO A 94 20.53 -6.57 18.01
C PRO A 94 20.88 -8.05 17.96
N HIS A 95 20.14 -8.85 17.23
CA HIS A 95 20.44 -10.25 16.92
C HIS A 95 21.51 -10.42 15.83
N ILE A 96 21.82 -9.36 15.07
CA ILE A 96 22.89 -9.35 14.06
C ILE A 96 24.10 -8.57 14.56
N TYR A 97 23.87 -7.41 15.17
CA TYR A 97 24.92 -6.45 15.56
C TYR A 97 25.19 -6.40 17.07
N GLY A 98 24.48 -7.23 17.85
CA GLY A 98 24.62 -7.32 19.31
C GLY A 98 24.62 -8.75 19.80
N SER A 99 24.18 -8.97 21.04
CA SER A 99 24.22 -10.28 21.72
C SER A 99 22.83 -10.96 21.84
N LEU A 100 21.79 -10.35 21.28
CA LEU A 100 20.44 -10.94 21.37
C LEU A 100 20.37 -12.18 20.48
N VAL A 101 19.86 -13.28 21.03
CA VAL A 101 19.58 -14.50 20.26
C VAL A 101 18.09 -14.53 19.94
N VAL A 102 17.74 -14.75 18.68
CA VAL A 102 16.36 -14.96 18.19
C VAL A 102 16.36 -16.17 17.27
N HIS A 103 15.27 -16.93 17.29
CA HIS A 103 15.15 -18.20 16.57
C HIS A 103 14.07 -18.17 15.50
N THR A 104 13.13 -17.20 15.57
CA THR A 104 11.98 -17.12 14.67
C THR A 104 11.81 -15.72 14.09
N GLU A 105 11.10 -15.65 12.95
CA GLU A 105 10.74 -14.37 12.31
C GLU A 105 9.81 -13.54 13.23
N GLU A 106 8.93 -14.22 13.97
CA GLU A 106 8.00 -13.60 14.90
C GLU A 106 8.76 -12.89 16.05
N GLU A 107 9.78 -13.53 16.60
CA GLU A 107 10.64 -12.92 17.62
C GLU A 107 11.38 -11.70 17.08
N VAL A 108 11.84 -11.73 15.83
CA VAL A 108 12.45 -10.57 15.18
C VAL A 108 11.46 -9.42 15.05
N LYS A 109 10.25 -9.69 14.57
CA LYS A 109 9.18 -8.68 14.41
C LYS A 109 8.77 -8.06 15.76
N LEU A 110 8.57 -8.88 16.77
CA LEU A 110 8.23 -8.43 18.11
C LEU A 110 9.31 -7.51 18.69
N ASN A 111 10.57 -7.91 18.60
CA ASN A 111 11.70 -7.10 19.02
C ASN A 111 11.81 -5.76 18.28
N TRP A 112 11.60 -5.80 16.97
CA TRP A 112 11.60 -4.60 16.13
C TRP A 112 10.57 -3.57 16.58
N GLU A 113 9.32 -3.98 16.82
CA GLU A 113 8.26 -3.07 17.28
C GLU A 113 8.51 -2.60 18.72
N ASN A 114 9.02 -3.46 19.60
CA ASN A 114 9.41 -3.07 20.96
C ASN A 114 10.52 -2.02 20.97
N LEU A 115 11.56 -2.17 20.16
CA LEU A 115 12.65 -1.20 20.05
C LEU A 115 12.18 0.13 19.44
N LYS A 116 11.22 0.07 18.52
CA LYS A 116 10.62 1.25 17.91
C LYS A 116 9.76 2.03 18.90
N SER A 117 8.98 1.35 19.74
CA SER A 117 8.11 1.97 20.76
C SER A 117 8.91 2.60 21.90
N LYS A 118 10.00 1.97 22.34
CA LYS A 118 10.87 2.49 23.42
C LYS A 118 11.43 3.90 23.13
N LYS A 119 11.73 4.21 21.86
CA LYS A 119 12.26 5.54 21.48
C LYS A 119 11.22 6.67 21.54
N THR A 120 9.94 6.38 21.41
CA THR A 120 8.95 7.43 21.17
C THR A 120 8.10 7.79 22.38
N LYS A 121 8.07 6.97 23.47
CA LYS A 121 7.15 7.13 24.62
C LYS A 121 5.69 7.41 24.24
N LYS A 122 5.29 7.13 23.00
CA LYS A 122 3.95 7.37 22.44
C LYS A 122 3.27 6.03 22.20
N SER A 123 1.96 6.05 21.97
CA SER A 123 1.21 4.87 21.55
C SER A 123 1.88 4.17 20.37
N ILE A 124 1.88 2.86 20.34
CA ILE A 124 2.40 2.06 19.23
C ILE A 124 1.72 2.46 17.90
N LEU A 125 0.47 2.89 17.96
CA LEU A 125 -0.31 3.33 16.80
C LEU A 125 0.10 4.72 16.29
N SER A 126 0.80 5.53 17.10
CA SER A 126 1.18 6.91 16.71
C SER A 126 2.14 6.99 15.52
N GLY A 127 2.81 5.88 15.18
CA GLY A 127 3.71 5.81 14.02
C GLY A 127 3.01 5.46 12.69
N ILE A 128 1.68 5.42 12.63
CA ILE A 128 0.91 5.19 11.41
C ILE A 128 0.70 6.54 10.71
N PRO A 129 1.18 6.71 9.46
CA PRO A 129 1.00 7.97 8.75
C PRO A 129 -0.48 8.29 8.54
N GLN A 130 -0.88 9.54 8.83
CA GLN A 130 -2.29 9.96 8.70
C GLN A 130 -2.82 9.87 7.27
N LYS A 131 -1.94 10.08 6.28
CA LYS A 131 -2.27 10.10 4.85
C LYS A 131 -2.07 8.74 4.16
N LEU A 132 -1.81 7.68 4.91
CA LEU A 132 -1.72 6.34 4.34
C LEU A 132 -3.09 5.96 3.73
N PRO A 133 -3.14 5.29 2.56
CA PRO A 133 -4.37 4.72 2.03
C PRO A 133 -5.11 3.89 3.08
N ILE A 134 -6.43 3.99 3.12
CA ILE A 134 -7.20 3.54 4.29
C ILE A 134 -7.09 2.03 4.54
N ILE A 135 -7.03 1.21 3.49
CA ILE A 135 -6.85 -0.24 3.62
C ILE A 135 -5.50 -0.55 4.26
N LEU A 136 -4.42 0.07 3.76
CA LEU A 136 -3.08 -0.08 4.34
C LEU A 136 -3.00 0.47 5.77
N LYS A 137 -3.74 1.54 6.07
CA LYS A 137 -3.80 2.12 7.41
C LYS A 137 -4.46 1.17 8.40
N ALA A 138 -5.60 0.56 8.02
CA ALA A 138 -6.30 -0.45 8.81
C ALA A 138 -5.41 -1.68 9.05
N LEU A 139 -4.82 -2.23 7.98
CA LEU A 139 -3.89 -3.35 8.06
C LEU A 139 -2.73 -3.06 9.02
N ARG A 140 -2.10 -1.88 8.91
CA ARG A 140 -1.01 -1.47 9.79
C ARG A 140 -1.42 -1.29 11.25
N ALA A 141 -2.65 -0.81 11.50
CA ALA A 141 -3.18 -0.69 12.86
C ALA A 141 -3.33 -2.08 13.51
N GLN A 142 -3.89 -3.02 12.77
CA GLN A 142 -4.08 -4.41 13.21
C GLN A 142 -2.74 -5.13 13.42
N ASP A 143 -1.78 -5.01 12.50
CA ASP A 143 -0.43 -5.58 12.66
C ASP A 143 0.26 -5.08 13.93
N LYS A 144 0.12 -3.79 14.22
CA LYS A 144 0.72 -3.20 15.42
C LYS A 144 0.04 -3.65 16.71
N ALA A 145 -1.29 -3.77 16.70
CA ALA A 145 -2.03 -4.30 17.84
C ALA A 145 -1.66 -5.77 18.10
N SER A 146 -1.61 -6.57 17.04
CA SER A 146 -1.19 -7.97 17.06
C SER A 146 0.21 -8.16 17.65
N SER A 147 1.17 -7.29 17.32
CA SER A 147 2.53 -7.34 17.85
C SER A 147 2.63 -7.16 19.38
N LEU A 148 1.58 -6.65 20.01
CA LEU A 148 1.45 -6.55 21.48
C LEU A 148 0.63 -7.70 22.10
N GLY A 149 0.25 -8.70 21.30
CA GLY A 149 -0.62 -9.79 21.75
C GLY A 149 -2.12 -9.46 21.70
N PHE A 150 -2.50 -8.28 21.17
CA PHE A 150 -3.92 -7.97 20.95
C PHE A 150 -4.32 -8.45 19.55
N ASP A 151 -4.62 -9.73 19.46
CA ASP A 151 -5.01 -10.40 18.20
C ASP A 151 -6.02 -11.53 18.51
N TRP A 152 -6.64 -12.04 17.46
CA TRP A 152 -7.53 -13.20 17.55
C TRP A 152 -6.73 -14.49 17.65
N ASP A 153 -7.28 -15.46 18.37
CA ASP A 153 -6.62 -16.76 18.59
C ASP A 153 -6.54 -17.62 17.33
N SER A 154 -7.46 -17.42 16.39
CA SER A 154 -7.55 -18.24 15.18
C SER A 154 -8.30 -17.55 14.05
N ILE A 155 -8.07 -18.04 12.83
CA ILE A 155 -8.84 -17.64 11.65
C ILE A 155 -10.35 -17.87 11.80
N ARG A 156 -10.74 -18.90 12.59
CA ARG A 156 -12.16 -19.18 12.87
C ARG A 156 -12.77 -18.06 13.71
N SER A 157 -12.07 -17.56 14.71
CA SER A 157 -12.53 -16.47 15.57
C SER A 157 -12.75 -15.18 14.77
N VAL A 158 -11.81 -14.84 13.89
CA VAL A 158 -11.95 -13.67 13.00
C VAL A 158 -13.13 -13.85 12.04
N LYS A 159 -13.31 -15.06 11.50
CA LYS A 159 -14.44 -15.34 10.61
C LYS A 159 -15.77 -15.19 11.34
N SER A 160 -15.89 -15.72 12.56
CA SER A 160 -17.11 -15.56 13.38
C SER A 160 -17.39 -14.09 13.69
N LYS A 161 -16.33 -13.28 13.96
CA LYS A 161 -16.53 -11.84 14.14
C LYS A 161 -16.99 -11.14 12.87
N LEU A 162 -16.48 -11.53 11.70
CA LEU A 162 -16.96 -10.99 10.43
C LEU A 162 -18.45 -11.30 10.18
N GLU A 163 -18.87 -12.50 10.51
CA GLU A 163 -20.29 -12.91 10.42
C GLU A 163 -21.16 -12.07 11.39
N GLU A 164 -20.69 -11.84 12.62
CA GLU A 164 -21.32 -10.95 13.60
C GLU A 164 -21.47 -9.52 13.08
N GLU A 165 -20.41 -8.91 12.53
CA GLU A 165 -20.47 -7.53 11.96
C GLU A 165 -21.46 -7.43 10.79
N ILE A 166 -21.55 -8.48 9.97
CA ILE A 166 -22.55 -8.54 8.88
C ILE A 166 -23.96 -8.59 9.44
N ASP A 167 -24.19 -9.34 10.51
CA ASP A 167 -25.50 -9.43 11.16
C ASP A 167 -25.88 -8.10 11.84
N GLU A 168 -24.95 -7.42 12.50
CA GLU A 168 -25.16 -6.09 13.09
C GLU A 168 -25.50 -5.05 12.01
N LEU A 169 -24.79 -5.06 10.88
CA LEU A 169 -25.13 -4.22 9.73
C LEU A 169 -26.55 -4.50 9.23
N ASN A 170 -26.95 -5.76 9.10
CA ASN A 170 -28.29 -6.13 8.66
C ASN A 170 -29.38 -5.65 9.64
N ILE A 171 -29.11 -5.71 10.94
CA ILE A 171 -30.00 -5.19 11.97
C ILE A 171 -30.20 -3.67 11.79
N GLU A 172 -29.14 -2.90 11.59
CA GLU A 172 -29.24 -1.45 11.44
C GLU A 172 -29.85 -1.03 10.08
N ILE A 173 -29.66 -1.81 9.01
CA ILE A 173 -30.37 -1.65 7.74
C ILE A 173 -31.89 -1.77 7.95
N ASN A 174 -32.34 -2.76 8.71
CA ASN A 174 -33.75 -2.96 9.00
C ASN A 174 -34.35 -1.83 9.86
N LYS A 175 -33.53 -1.21 10.72
CA LYS A 175 -33.92 -0.04 11.53
C LYS A 175 -33.86 1.27 10.75
N THR A 176 -33.30 1.29 9.53
CA THR A 176 -33.11 2.47 8.69
C THR A 176 -32.31 3.62 9.33
N ASN A 177 -31.42 3.29 10.27
CA ASN A 177 -30.56 4.26 10.94
C ASN A 177 -29.29 4.49 10.12
N ARG A 178 -29.29 5.52 9.27
CA ARG A 178 -28.22 5.82 8.32
C ARG A 178 -26.84 5.92 8.96
N GLN A 179 -26.72 6.59 10.12
CA GLN A 179 -25.42 6.76 10.80
C GLN A 179 -24.88 5.41 11.27
N LYS A 180 -25.70 4.59 11.89
CA LYS A 180 -25.29 3.27 12.36
C LYS A 180 -24.99 2.31 11.21
N ILE A 181 -25.73 2.39 10.11
CA ILE A 181 -25.40 1.61 8.90
C ILE A 181 -24.00 1.95 8.39
N GLU A 182 -23.59 3.23 8.43
CA GLU A 182 -22.23 3.64 8.06
C GLU A 182 -21.17 3.10 9.02
N ASP A 183 -21.47 3.13 10.33
CA ASP A 183 -20.57 2.62 11.37
C ASP A 183 -20.37 1.10 11.20
N GLU A 184 -21.44 0.30 11.15
CA GLU A 184 -21.38 -1.15 11.00
C GLU A 184 -20.76 -1.57 9.65
N PHE A 185 -21.02 -0.84 8.59
CA PHE A 185 -20.34 -1.09 7.29
C PHE A 185 -18.84 -0.87 7.41
N GLY A 186 -18.41 0.12 8.17
CA GLY A 186 -17.00 0.35 8.49
C GLY A 186 -16.39 -0.82 9.26
N ASP A 187 -17.10 -1.38 10.24
CA ASP A 187 -16.65 -2.51 11.07
C ASP A 187 -16.56 -3.81 10.26
N VAL A 188 -17.52 -4.06 9.36
CA VAL A 188 -17.42 -5.16 8.38
C VAL A 188 -16.15 -5.03 7.53
N MET A 189 -15.86 -3.85 6.97
CA MET A 189 -14.66 -3.63 6.16
C MET A 189 -13.39 -3.81 6.99
N PHE A 190 -13.34 -3.28 8.20
CA PHE A 190 -12.19 -3.40 9.09
C PHE A 190 -11.92 -4.85 9.48
N THR A 191 -12.96 -5.61 9.81
CA THR A 191 -12.86 -7.03 10.15
C THR A 191 -12.51 -7.89 8.93
N LEU A 192 -12.99 -7.54 7.74
CA LEU A 192 -12.58 -8.20 6.49
C LEU A 192 -11.08 -8.00 6.20
N ILE A 193 -10.54 -6.81 6.45
CA ILE A 193 -9.09 -6.55 6.34
C ILE A 193 -8.33 -7.39 7.37
N ASN A 194 -8.85 -7.53 8.59
CA ASN A 194 -8.24 -8.40 9.60
C ASN A 194 -8.25 -9.88 9.15
N TYR A 195 -9.35 -10.32 8.57
CA TYR A 195 -9.45 -11.68 8.03
C TYR A 195 -8.41 -11.95 6.95
N SER A 196 -8.10 -10.94 6.11
CA SER A 196 -7.04 -11.05 5.10
C SER A 196 -5.65 -11.31 5.70
N ARG A 197 -5.35 -10.78 6.91
CA ARG A 197 -4.09 -11.04 7.63
C ARG A 197 -3.96 -12.52 7.98
N PHE A 198 -5.02 -13.12 8.50
CA PHE A 198 -5.03 -14.56 8.83
C PHE A 198 -4.94 -15.44 7.60
N LEU A 199 -5.49 -15.00 6.48
CA LEU A 199 -5.34 -15.66 5.18
C LEU A 199 -3.96 -15.43 4.54
N LYS A 200 -3.14 -14.54 5.10
CA LYS A 200 -1.83 -14.13 4.57
C LYS A 200 -1.92 -13.58 3.13
N ILE A 201 -2.98 -12.82 2.86
CA ILE A 201 -3.18 -12.14 1.57
C ILE A 201 -3.13 -10.63 1.75
N ASP A 202 -2.68 -9.93 0.72
CA ASP A 202 -2.71 -8.47 0.64
C ASP A 202 -4.12 -8.01 0.22
N PRO A 203 -4.88 -7.31 1.09
CA PRO A 203 -6.24 -6.85 0.77
C PRO A 203 -6.27 -5.76 -0.30
N GLU A 204 -5.26 -4.87 -0.35
CA GLU A 204 -5.16 -3.81 -1.37
C GLU A 204 -4.99 -4.43 -2.76
N ASN A 205 -4.01 -5.33 -2.91
CA ASN A 205 -3.76 -6.03 -4.16
C ASN A 205 -4.94 -6.92 -4.57
N SER A 206 -5.59 -7.58 -3.61
CA SER A 206 -6.77 -8.41 -3.86
C SER A 206 -7.94 -7.59 -4.41
N LEU A 207 -8.19 -6.41 -3.83
CA LEU A 207 -9.22 -5.49 -4.30
C LEU A 207 -8.85 -4.90 -5.67
N LYS A 208 -7.59 -4.51 -5.89
CA LYS A 208 -7.07 -4.04 -7.18
C LYS A 208 -7.31 -5.07 -8.29
N LYS A 209 -6.94 -6.34 -8.05
CA LYS A 209 -7.16 -7.43 -9.02
C LYS A 209 -8.64 -7.62 -9.35
N SER A 210 -9.51 -7.59 -8.34
CA SER A 210 -10.96 -7.73 -8.54
C SER A 210 -11.53 -6.55 -9.33
N THR A 211 -11.08 -5.33 -9.04
CA THR A 211 -11.46 -4.10 -9.75
C THR A 211 -11.02 -4.16 -11.22
N ASN A 212 -9.76 -4.52 -11.48
CA ASN A 212 -9.22 -4.64 -12.83
C ASN A 212 -9.96 -5.72 -13.63
N LYS A 213 -10.26 -6.84 -13.01
CA LYS A 213 -11.07 -7.92 -13.61
C LYS A 213 -12.48 -7.42 -13.97
N PHE A 214 -13.13 -6.69 -13.10
CA PHE A 214 -14.42 -6.07 -13.39
C PHE A 214 -14.34 -5.11 -14.59
N ILE A 215 -13.36 -4.20 -14.57
CA ILE A 215 -13.13 -3.23 -15.66
C ILE A 215 -12.88 -3.95 -16.99
N GLY A 216 -12.01 -4.96 -16.98
CA GLY A 216 -11.70 -5.75 -18.17
C GLY A 216 -12.94 -6.44 -18.77
N ARG A 217 -13.72 -7.10 -17.92
CA ARG A 217 -14.97 -7.76 -18.32
C ARG A 217 -16.01 -6.76 -18.81
N PHE A 218 -16.12 -5.61 -18.17
CA PHE A 218 -17.06 -4.56 -18.58
C PHE A 218 -16.69 -3.97 -19.95
N LYS A 219 -15.40 -3.74 -20.23
CA LYS A 219 -14.92 -3.31 -21.56
C LYS A 219 -15.29 -4.33 -22.66
N ILE A 220 -15.27 -5.63 -22.35
CA ILE A 220 -15.71 -6.67 -23.29
C ILE A 220 -17.22 -6.58 -23.51
N LEU A 221 -18.01 -6.42 -22.45
CA LEU A 221 -19.45 -6.23 -22.54
C LEU A 221 -19.80 -5.03 -23.43
N GLU A 222 -19.13 -3.89 -23.23
CA GLU A 222 -19.32 -2.71 -24.09
C GLU A 222 -19.05 -3.02 -25.58
N LYS A 223 -17.97 -3.76 -25.85
CA LYS A 223 -17.64 -4.19 -27.22
C LYS A 223 -18.74 -5.09 -27.83
N ILE A 224 -19.31 -6.03 -27.04
CA ILE A 224 -20.37 -6.91 -27.47
C ILE A 224 -21.63 -6.09 -27.79
N VAL A 225 -22.06 -5.21 -26.90
CA VAL A 225 -23.23 -4.34 -27.07
C VAL A 225 -23.09 -3.46 -28.32
N LYS A 226 -21.89 -2.86 -28.50
CA LYS A 226 -21.60 -2.04 -29.68
C LYS A 226 -21.68 -2.84 -30.98
N ARG A 227 -21.18 -4.09 -31.02
CA ARG A 227 -21.31 -4.99 -32.19
C ARG A 227 -22.77 -5.32 -32.51
N LYS A 228 -23.58 -5.46 -31.46
CA LYS A 228 -25.06 -5.71 -31.63
C LYS A 228 -25.83 -4.43 -31.97
N LYS A 229 -25.17 -3.27 -32.14
CA LYS A 229 -25.78 -1.96 -32.39
C LYS A 229 -26.85 -1.58 -31.35
N GLN A 230 -26.67 -2.05 -30.12
CA GLN A 230 -27.53 -1.76 -28.97
C GLN A 230 -26.88 -0.70 -28.06
N LYS A 231 -27.65 -0.20 -27.10
CA LYS A 231 -27.13 0.70 -26.03
C LYS A 231 -27.37 0.03 -24.67
N ILE A 232 -26.37 0.08 -23.79
CA ILE A 232 -26.43 -0.58 -22.48
C ILE A 232 -27.64 -0.13 -21.66
N ASN A 233 -27.98 1.15 -21.70
CA ASN A 233 -29.10 1.72 -20.97
C ASN A 233 -30.51 1.36 -21.55
N GLN A 234 -30.56 0.61 -22.63
CA GLN A 234 -31.78 0.13 -23.25
C GLN A 234 -31.99 -1.38 -23.05
N LEU A 235 -31.04 -2.05 -22.42
CA LEU A 235 -31.08 -3.48 -22.14
C LEU A 235 -31.75 -3.73 -20.78
N ASP A 236 -32.52 -4.77 -20.69
CA ASP A 236 -33.08 -5.23 -19.44
C ASP A 236 -32.03 -5.98 -18.58
N ASN A 237 -32.36 -6.23 -17.33
CA ASN A 237 -31.46 -6.92 -16.40
C ASN A 237 -31.13 -8.35 -16.84
N LYS A 238 -32.02 -9.02 -17.55
CA LYS A 238 -31.80 -10.39 -18.05
C LYS A 238 -30.81 -10.40 -19.20
N GLU A 239 -30.95 -9.47 -20.12
CA GLU A 239 -30.03 -9.27 -21.25
C GLU A 239 -28.65 -8.87 -20.75
N LEU A 240 -28.59 -7.92 -19.81
CA LEU A 240 -27.33 -7.50 -19.19
C LEU A 240 -26.60 -8.67 -18.49
N ASN A 241 -27.34 -9.52 -17.77
CA ASN A 241 -26.76 -10.69 -17.11
C ASN A 241 -26.25 -11.74 -18.13
N MET A 242 -26.94 -11.94 -19.24
CA MET A 242 -26.46 -12.82 -20.30
C MET A 242 -25.15 -12.30 -20.91
N LEU A 243 -25.10 -11.02 -21.25
CA LEU A 243 -23.92 -10.38 -21.83
C LEU A 243 -22.75 -10.33 -20.84
N TRP A 244 -23.05 -10.12 -19.57
CA TRP A 244 -22.05 -10.19 -18.51
C TRP A 244 -21.45 -11.60 -18.38
N ASN A 245 -22.26 -12.64 -18.46
CA ASN A 245 -21.75 -14.01 -18.41
C ASN A 245 -20.95 -14.37 -19.69
N GLU A 246 -21.33 -13.84 -20.86
CA GLU A 246 -20.54 -13.94 -22.09
C GLU A 246 -19.19 -13.24 -21.94
N SER A 247 -19.19 -12.01 -21.41
CA SER A 247 -17.95 -11.24 -21.19
C SER A 247 -17.00 -11.90 -20.21
N LYS A 248 -17.50 -12.55 -19.15
CA LYS A 248 -16.68 -13.36 -18.23
C LYS A 248 -15.95 -14.48 -18.96
N LYS A 249 -16.67 -15.25 -19.78
CA LYS A 249 -16.08 -16.37 -20.53
C LYS A 249 -14.96 -15.90 -21.47
N ILE A 250 -15.19 -14.78 -22.18
CA ILE A 250 -14.20 -14.22 -23.10
C ILE A 250 -12.97 -13.71 -22.33
N TYR A 251 -13.18 -13.02 -21.22
CA TYR A 251 -12.09 -12.50 -20.39
C TYR A 251 -11.23 -13.65 -19.85
N ASP A 252 -11.87 -14.64 -19.23
CA ASP A 252 -11.19 -15.77 -18.62
C ASP A 252 -10.45 -16.64 -19.66
N SER A 253 -10.94 -16.73 -20.91
CA SER A 253 -10.21 -17.40 -22.00
C SER A 253 -9.00 -16.63 -22.51
N ASN A 254 -8.98 -15.30 -22.39
CA ASN A 254 -7.84 -14.45 -22.78
C ASN A 254 -6.76 -14.34 -21.69
N GLU A 255 -7.05 -14.71 -20.43
CA GLU A 255 -6.04 -14.79 -19.36
C GLU A 255 -5.21 -16.09 -19.43
N ILE A 256 -5.59 -17.05 -20.28
CA ILE A 256 -4.91 -18.36 -20.42
C ILE A 256 -3.82 -18.31 -21.52
N VAL A 257 -3.66 -17.19 -22.23
CA VAL A 257 -2.61 -16.96 -23.24
C VAL A 257 -1.58 -15.97 -22.71
#